data_5da738ab7629049ef4b7e9e779910e54
#
_entry.id   5da738ab7629049ef4b7e9e779910e54
#
_cell.length_a   1.000
_cell.length_b   1.000
_cell.length_c   1.000
_cell.angle_alpha   90.00
_cell.angle_beta   90.00
_cell.angle_gamma   90.00
#
_symmetry.space_group_name_H-M   'P 1'
#
loop_
_entity.id
_entity.type
_entity.pdbx_description
1 polymer ?
#
loop_
_entity_poly.entity_id
_entity_poly.type
_entity_poly.pdbx_seq_one_letter_code
_entity_poly.pdbx_strand_id
1 'polypeptide(L)'
;MIRSPKFTSSLMAAVLAVCGVAASTSAIANEAVTVQLKWVPQAQFAGYYMAAAKGFYKDAGLDVTIKPGGPDIAPTQVLAGKQADIEVDWMPSAMASREAGVPLVNVAQVFDKSGLMLTCKKKSGVSSPKDFKGKTLGVWYGGNEYPFLNWMNKLGLKTDSDIKVLKQGFNVDPLLQDQAACISTMIYNEYWQVIDAGVKEKDLVTFFYEKEGVSTLEDGLYVLEPNLKDAAFVARMGKFLKATLKGWDAAVKDPEGAAKAVVAADTSGSSSLKVQKRQMENVAKLISNAGTKKIGYLEPAAFDRTIKVLLTGGSDPVIKKDPGKAAYTHAVWEAAQK
;
A
#
# COMPACT_ATOMS: atom_id res chain seq x y z
N MET A 1 105.96 -5.18 -19.46
CA MET A 1 105.08 -5.69 -18.40
C MET A 1 104.60 -4.50 -17.53
N ILE A 2 103.47 -3.97 -17.78
CA ILE A 2 102.90 -2.91 -16.92
C ILE A 2 101.37 -3.10 -16.91
N ARG A 3 100.87 -3.43 -15.76
CA ARG A 3 99.45 -3.66 -15.51
C ARG A 3 98.81 -2.33 -15.18
N SER A 4 97.71 -1.96 -15.88
CA SER A 4 96.86 -0.86 -15.57
C SER A 4 95.72 -1.28 -14.58
N PRO A 5 95.32 -0.43 -13.66
CA PRO A 5 94.19 -0.70 -12.76
C PRO A 5 92.85 -0.27 -13.37
N LYS A 6 91.85 -1.07 -13.19
CA LYS A 6 90.45 -0.78 -13.58
C LYS A 6 89.75 0.05 -12.50
N PHE A 7 89.25 1.18 -12.87
CA PHE A 7 88.26 2.00 -12.05
C PHE A 7 86.89 1.40 -12.24
N THR A 8 86.26 1.02 -11.15
CA THR A 8 84.84 0.65 -11.10
C THR A 8 84.04 1.79 -10.51
N SER A 9 83.20 2.42 -11.34
CA SER A 9 82.22 3.46 -10.93
C SER A 9 80.95 2.76 -10.45
N SER A 10 80.65 2.90 -9.18
CA SER A 10 79.37 2.46 -8.59
C SER A 10 78.32 3.56 -8.80
N LEU A 11 77.36 3.28 -9.64
CA LEU A 11 76.14 4.09 -9.76
C LEU A 11 75.16 3.69 -8.66
N MET A 12 74.90 4.58 -7.73
CA MET A 12 73.90 4.43 -6.68
C MET A 12 72.53 4.88 -7.23
N ALA A 13 71.67 3.91 -7.59
CA ALA A 13 70.30 4.20 -8.02
C ALA A 13 69.39 4.37 -6.77
N ALA A 14 68.94 5.58 -6.53
CA ALA A 14 67.93 5.88 -5.51
C ALA A 14 66.55 5.47 -6.03
N VAL A 15 65.97 4.42 -5.48
CA VAL A 15 64.56 4.01 -5.73
C VAL A 15 63.65 4.81 -4.81
N LEU A 16 62.95 5.81 -5.37
CA LEU A 16 61.85 6.49 -4.71
C LEU A 16 60.62 5.56 -4.70
N ALA A 17 60.33 4.93 -3.57
CA ALA A 17 59.11 4.21 -3.35
C ALA A 17 57.97 5.21 -3.10
N VAL A 18 57.18 5.48 -4.15
CA VAL A 18 55.90 6.21 -4.01
C VAL A 18 54.85 5.25 -3.42
N CYS A 19 54.64 5.33 -2.11
CA CYS A 19 53.51 4.68 -1.45
C CYS A 19 52.23 5.37 -1.88
N GLY A 20 51.58 4.87 -2.93
CA GLY A 20 50.23 5.24 -3.31
C GLY A 20 49.26 4.74 -2.22
N VAL A 21 48.78 5.62 -1.38
CA VAL A 21 47.64 5.33 -0.48
C VAL A 21 46.40 5.21 -1.38
N ALA A 22 46.09 3.99 -1.79
CA ALA A 22 44.81 3.69 -2.39
C ALA A 22 43.74 3.88 -1.29
N ALA A 23 43.08 5.02 -1.29
CA ALA A 23 41.87 5.25 -0.50
C ALA A 23 40.81 4.26 -1.00
N SER A 24 40.69 3.14 -0.34
CA SER A 24 39.60 2.19 -0.55
C SER A 24 38.32 2.91 -0.14
N THR A 25 37.62 3.50 -1.10
CA THR A 25 36.21 3.91 -0.90
C THR A 25 35.43 2.63 -0.69
N SER A 26 35.23 2.25 0.59
CA SER A 26 34.26 1.21 0.92
C SER A 26 32.91 1.67 0.37
N ALA A 27 32.45 1.05 -0.69
CA ALA A 27 31.08 1.24 -1.15
C ALA A 27 30.17 0.88 0.04
N ILE A 28 29.50 1.85 0.62
CA ILE A 28 28.49 1.61 1.67
C ILE A 28 27.42 0.76 1.01
N ALA A 29 27.28 -0.50 1.46
CA ALA A 29 26.22 -1.38 0.98
C ALA A 29 24.87 -0.73 1.28
N ASN A 30 23.96 -0.79 0.30
CA ASN A 30 22.62 -0.27 0.50
C ASN A 30 21.91 -1.02 1.65
N GLU A 31 21.15 -0.29 2.44
CA GLU A 31 20.35 -0.87 3.52
C GLU A 31 19.14 -1.61 2.92
N ALA A 32 18.99 -2.89 3.24
CA ALA A 32 17.85 -3.68 2.76
C ALA A 32 16.55 -3.25 3.45
N VAL A 33 15.46 -3.17 2.66
CA VAL A 33 14.09 -2.94 3.13
C VAL A 33 13.14 -3.82 2.35
N THR A 34 12.30 -4.58 3.05
CA THR A 34 11.23 -5.36 2.44
C THR A 34 9.89 -4.72 2.77
N VAL A 35 9.10 -4.35 1.75
CA VAL A 35 7.72 -3.91 1.89
C VAL A 35 6.76 -4.98 1.38
N GLN A 36 5.77 -5.36 2.21
CA GLN A 36 4.67 -6.23 1.84
C GLN A 36 3.48 -5.38 1.41
N LEU A 37 3.07 -5.51 0.17
CA LEU A 37 1.85 -4.85 -0.35
C LEU A 37 0.61 -5.66 0.02
N LYS A 38 -0.55 -4.99 0.07
CA LYS A 38 -1.82 -5.63 0.40
C LYS A 38 -2.39 -6.48 -0.74
N TRP A 39 -2.18 -6.08 -1.99
CA TRP A 39 -2.83 -6.67 -3.16
C TRP A 39 -1.86 -6.98 -4.29
N VAL A 40 -2.37 -7.57 -5.37
CA VAL A 40 -1.61 -7.86 -6.59
C VAL A 40 -1.03 -6.57 -7.21
N PRO A 41 0.00 -6.67 -8.07
CA PRO A 41 0.59 -5.51 -8.72
C PRO A 41 -0.45 -4.76 -9.55
N GLN A 42 -0.73 -3.53 -9.15
CA GLN A 42 -1.65 -2.62 -9.84
C GLN A 42 -1.36 -1.17 -9.46
N ALA A 43 -1.96 -0.21 -10.17
CA ALA A 43 -1.69 1.21 -9.96
C ALA A 43 -2.08 1.76 -8.58
N GLN A 44 -2.85 0.99 -7.80
CA GLN A 44 -3.04 1.20 -6.36
C GLN A 44 -1.71 1.30 -5.59
N PHE A 45 -0.65 0.69 -6.12
CA PHE A 45 0.68 0.72 -5.51
C PHE A 45 1.72 1.41 -6.39
N ALA A 46 1.26 2.23 -7.35
CA ALA A 46 2.13 2.83 -8.36
C ALA A 46 3.29 3.63 -7.76
N GLY A 47 3.11 4.29 -6.62
CA GLY A 47 4.17 5.06 -5.98
C GLY A 47 5.39 4.24 -5.60
N TYR A 48 5.19 3.00 -5.14
CA TYR A 48 6.28 2.07 -4.81
C TYR A 48 7.03 1.63 -6.07
N TYR A 49 6.32 1.24 -7.12
CA TYR A 49 6.90 0.82 -8.38
C TYR A 49 7.59 1.97 -9.12
N MET A 50 7.02 3.20 -9.07
CA MET A 50 7.66 4.40 -9.60
C MET A 50 8.94 4.77 -8.84
N ALA A 51 8.94 4.64 -7.52
CA ALA A 51 10.14 4.89 -6.72
C ALA A 51 11.28 3.91 -7.09
N ALA A 52 10.94 2.64 -7.30
CA ALA A 52 11.90 1.64 -7.76
C ALA A 52 12.37 1.93 -9.20
N ALA A 53 11.44 2.15 -10.14
CA ALA A 53 11.74 2.38 -11.55
C ALA A 53 12.57 3.65 -11.81
N LYS A 54 12.33 4.71 -11.01
CA LYS A 54 13.09 5.97 -11.09
C LYS A 54 14.38 5.98 -10.25
N GLY A 55 14.70 4.87 -9.56
CA GLY A 55 15.92 4.75 -8.76
C GLY A 55 15.88 5.50 -7.42
N PHE A 56 14.75 6.05 -6.99
CA PHE A 56 14.65 6.86 -5.76
C PHE A 56 15.05 6.10 -4.49
N TYR A 57 14.82 4.78 -4.45
CA TYR A 57 15.29 3.95 -3.35
C TYR A 57 16.82 3.82 -3.35
N LYS A 58 17.42 3.58 -4.52
CA LYS A 58 18.89 3.49 -4.68
C LYS A 58 19.57 4.81 -4.32
N ASP A 59 19.00 5.93 -4.76
CA ASP A 59 19.49 7.28 -4.43
C ASP A 59 19.43 7.57 -2.93
N ALA A 60 18.50 6.91 -2.21
CA ALA A 60 18.38 6.98 -0.75
C ALA A 60 19.31 5.98 -0.02
N GLY A 61 20.14 5.21 -0.75
CA GLY A 61 21.00 4.17 -0.19
C GLY A 61 20.25 2.92 0.26
N LEU A 62 19.13 2.60 -0.40
CA LEU A 62 18.28 1.46 -0.05
C LEU A 62 18.24 0.43 -1.17
N ASP A 63 18.22 -0.85 -0.77
CA ASP A 63 17.86 -1.98 -1.62
C ASP A 63 16.46 -2.47 -1.20
N VAL A 64 15.44 -2.09 -2.00
CA VAL A 64 14.03 -2.31 -1.63
C VAL A 64 13.46 -3.49 -2.38
N THR A 65 12.99 -4.48 -1.63
CA THR A 65 12.19 -5.59 -2.15
C THR A 65 10.69 -5.28 -1.97
N ILE A 66 9.96 -5.18 -3.07
CA ILE A 66 8.51 -4.99 -3.08
C ILE A 66 7.85 -6.36 -3.24
N LYS A 67 7.23 -6.88 -2.17
CA LYS A 67 6.48 -8.13 -2.21
C LYS A 67 5.01 -7.83 -2.57
N PRO A 68 4.48 -8.41 -3.65
CA PRO A 68 3.06 -8.30 -3.95
C PRO A 68 2.21 -9.04 -2.92
N GLY A 69 0.99 -8.57 -2.74
CA GLY A 69 -0.04 -9.24 -1.96
C GLY A 69 -1.04 -10.00 -2.83
N GLY A 70 -2.24 -10.19 -2.32
CA GLY A 70 -3.32 -10.88 -3.00
C GLY A 70 -4.44 -11.29 -2.04
N PRO A 71 -5.53 -11.90 -2.56
CA PRO A 71 -6.69 -12.26 -1.75
C PRO A 71 -6.41 -13.30 -0.66
N ASP A 72 -5.32 -14.08 -0.79
CA ASP A 72 -4.94 -15.14 0.13
C ASP A 72 -3.68 -14.80 0.94
N ILE A 73 -3.19 -13.55 0.85
CA ILE A 73 -2.02 -13.07 1.60
C ILE A 73 -2.50 -12.05 2.64
N ALA A 74 -2.25 -12.34 3.91
CA ALA A 74 -2.47 -11.40 5.01
C ALA A 74 -1.17 -10.64 5.30
N PRO A 75 -1.04 -9.36 4.92
CA PRO A 75 0.19 -8.58 5.12
C PRO A 75 0.67 -8.60 6.57
N THR A 76 -0.26 -8.45 7.51
CA THR A 76 0.01 -8.48 8.95
C THR A 76 0.72 -9.77 9.41
N GLN A 77 0.37 -10.93 8.83
CA GLN A 77 1.06 -12.18 9.19
C GLN A 77 2.48 -12.22 8.64
N VAL A 78 2.70 -11.65 7.44
CA VAL A 78 4.03 -11.54 6.84
C VAL A 78 4.92 -10.63 7.70
N LEU A 79 4.38 -9.48 8.15
CA LEU A 79 5.09 -8.55 9.03
C LEU A 79 5.35 -9.15 10.42
N ALA A 80 4.34 -9.76 11.05
CA ALA A 80 4.48 -10.42 12.35
C ALA A 80 5.50 -11.58 12.30
N GLY A 81 5.56 -12.29 11.17
CA GLY A 81 6.56 -13.32 10.89
C GLY A 81 7.96 -12.77 10.56
N LYS A 82 8.18 -11.45 10.62
CA LYS A 82 9.44 -10.76 10.30
C LYS A 82 9.96 -11.02 8.88
N GLN A 83 9.05 -11.28 7.96
CA GLN A 83 9.36 -11.49 6.54
C GLN A 83 9.27 -10.19 5.72
N ALA A 84 8.89 -9.09 6.35
CA ALA A 84 8.90 -7.73 5.85
C ALA A 84 9.27 -6.76 6.98
N ASP A 85 9.79 -5.58 6.64
CA ASP A 85 10.08 -4.49 7.57
C ASP A 85 8.88 -3.58 7.76
N ILE A 86 8.06 -3.45 6.72
CA ILE A 86 6.89 -2.58 6.65
C ILE A 86 5.83 -3.22 5.76
N GLU A 87 4.57 -3.00 6.07
CA GLU A 87 3.45 -3.47 5.25
C GLU A 87 2.53 -2.34 4.84
N VAL A 88 1.77 -2.59 3.77
CA VAL A 88 0.61 -1.77 3.37
C VAL A 88 -0.64 -2.55 3.68
N ASP A 89 -1.52 -1.98 4.51
CA ASP A 89 -2.80 -2.61 4.85
C ASP A 89 -3.90 -1.55 5.05
N TRP A 90 -5.15 -2.00 5.03
CA TRP A 90 -6.28 -1.17 5.39
C TRP A 90 -6.38 -1.04 6.92
N MET A 91 -6.72 0.16 7.39
CA MET A 91 -6.79 0.41 8.83
C MET A 91 -7.74 -0.53 9.59
N PRO A 92 -8.93 -0.93 9.07
CA PRO A 92 -9.76 -1.94 9.73
C PRO A 92 -9.03 -3.25 10.01
N SER A 93 -8.34 -3.79 9.01
CA SER A 93 -7.55 -5.02 9.13
C SER A 93 -6.41 -4.87 10.14
N ALA A 94 -5.66 -3.76 10.03
CA ALA A 94 -4.55 -3.48 10.93
C ALA A 94 -5.01 -3.32 12.39
N MET A 95 -6.13 -2.64 12.62
CA MET A 95 -6.64 -2.42 13.99
C MET A 95 -7.26 -3.69 14.58
N ALA A 96 -7.95 -4.50 13.79
CA ALA A 96 -8.42 -5.82 14.23
C ALA A 96 -7.24 -6.73 14.61
N SER A 97 -6.18 -6.73 13.83
CA SER A 97 -4.96 -7.48 14.12
C SER A 97 -4.24 -6.94 15.36
N ARG A 98 -4.23 -5.60 15.57
CA ARG A 98 -3.69 -4.99 16.77
C ARG A 98 -4.49 -5.41 18.02
N GLU A 99 -5.80 -5.42 17.96
CA GLU A 99 -6.64 -5.92 19.08
C GLU A 99 -6.41 -7.40 19.37
N ALA A 100 -6.13 -8.20 18.33
CA ALA A 100 -5.73 -9.60 18.45
C ALA A 100 -4.30 -9.81 18.97
N GLY A 101 -3.55 -8.73 19.27
CA GLY A 101 -2.24 -8.78 19.92
C GLY A 101 -1.03 -8.58 19.00
N VAL A 102 -1.21 -8.33 17.72
CA VAL A 102 -0.10 -7.94 16.83
C VAL A 102 0.16 -6.44 16.98
N PRO A 103 1.32 -6.01 17.51
CA PRO A 103 1.55 -4.60 17.88
C PRO A 103 1.83 -3.72 16.66
N LEU A 104 0.84 -3.55 15.78
CA LEU A 104 0.91 -2.72 14.58
C LEU A 104 0.80 -1.23 14.93
N VAL A 105 1.61 -0.41 14.26
CA VAL A 105 1.56 1.06 14.35
C VAL A 105 1.54 1.63 12.95
N ASN A 106 0.55 2.49 12.65
CA ASN A 106 0.53 3.26 11.41
C ASN A 106 1.65 4.31 11.47
N VAL A 107 2.47 4.37 10.43
CA VAL A 107 3.60 5.31 10.34
C VAL A 107 3.49 6.28 9.17
N ALA A 108 2.57 6.02 8.25
CA ALA A 108 2.23 6.94 7.15
C ALA A 108 0.88 6.56 6.51
N GLN A 109 0.20 7.56 5.96
CA GLN A 109 -1.10 7.39 5.29
C GLN A 109 -1.10 8.13 3.97
N VAL A 110 -1.04 7.40 2.85
CA VAL A 110 -0.96 7.98 1.51
C VAL A 110 -2.36 8.30 0.98
N PHE A 111 -3.31 7.39 1.14
CA PHE A 111 -4.69 7.59 0.71
C PHE A 111 -5.49 8.30 1.81
N ASP A 112 -6.01 9.49 1.49
CA ASP A 112 -6.79 10.31 2.43
C ASP A 112 -8.28 9.99 2.38
N LYS A 113 -8.71 9.27 1.33
CA LYS A 113 -10.11 8.93 1.05
C LYS A 113 -10.24 7.46 0.72
N SER A 114 -11.41 6.90 1.02
CA SER A 114 -11.75 5.54 0.60
C SER A 114 -12.18 5.52 -0.87
N GLY A 115 -11.67 4.55 -1.61
CA GLY A 115 -12.13 4.23 -2.96
C GLY A 115 -13.19 3.15 -3.02
N LEU A 116 -13.60 2.61 -1.86
CA LEU A 116 -14.50 1.47 -1.77
C LEU A 116 -15.93 1.85 -2.12
N MET A 117 -16.55 1.02 -2.95
CA MET A 117 -17.95 1.10 -3.35
C MET A 117 -18.60 -0.28 -3.29
N LEU A 118 -19.93 -0.30 -3.17
CA LEU A 118 -20.76 -1.44 -3.51
C LEU A 118 -21.46 -1.12 -4.83
N THR A 119 -21.19 -1.91 -5.87
CA THR A 119 -21.75 -1.73 -7.22
C THR A 119 -22.80 -2.79 -7.50
N CYS A 120 -23.99 -2.38 -7.88
CA CYS A 120 -25.15 -3.21 -8.10
C CYS A 120 -25.68 -3.05 -9.54
N LYS A 121 -26.24 -4.09 -10.14
CA LYS A 121 -27.04 -3.95 -11.36
C LYS A 121 -28.46 -3.48 -10.99
N LYS A 122 -28.98 -2.45 -11.66
CA LYS A 122 -30.37 -1.98 -11.45
C LYS A 122 -31.41 -3.08 -11.62
N LYS A 123 -31.19 -4.02 -12.57
CA LYS A 123 -32.10 -5.15 -12.78
C LYS A 123 -32.24 -6.09 -11.57
N SER A 124 -31.33 -6.03 -10.60
CA SER A 124 -31.43 -6.79 -9.34
C SER A 124 -32.48 -6.25 -8.38
N GLY A 125 -33.12 -5.09 -8.71
CA GLY A 125 -34.09 -4.42 -7.87
C GLY A 125 -33.47 -3.65 -6.69
N VAL A 126 -32.16 -3.43 -6.73
CA VAL A 126 -31.46 -2.60 -5.72
C VAL A 126 -31.38 -1.17 -6.22
N SER A 127 -31.97 -0.24 -5.49
CA SER A 127 -31.94 1.21 -5.76
C SER A 127 -31.42 2.00 -4.55
N SER A 128 -31.51 1.40 -3.36
CA SER A 128 -31.06 1.97 -2.10
C SER A 128 -30.50 0.89 -1.18
N PRO A 129 -29.76 1.24 -0.11
CA PRO A 129 -29.27 0.25 0.87
C PRO A 129 -30.41 -0.53 1.58
N LYS A 130 -31.62 0.00 1.63
CA LYS A 130 -32.79 -0.69 2.19
C LYS A 130 -33.19 -1.94 1.39
N ASP A 131 -32.79 -2.00 0.12
CA ASP A 131 -33.13 -3.09 -0.79
C ASP A 131 -32.14 -4.28 -0.69
N PHE A 132 -31.16 -4.22 0.20
CA PHE A 132 -30.17 -5.29 0.38
C PHE A 132 -30.75 -6.54 1.01
N LYS A 133 -31.82 -6.40 1.81
CA LYS A 133 -32.47 -7.55 2.47
C LYS A 133 -32.88 -8.60 1.44
N GLY A 134 -32.52 -9.87 1.70
CA GLY A 134 -32.77 -11.00 0.81
C GLY A 134 -31.84 -11.09 -0.42
N LYS A 135 -30.88 -10.18 -0.58
CA LYS A 135 -29.97 -10.19 -1.72
C LYS A 135 -28.68 -10.92 -1.41
N THR A 136 -28.01 -11.40 -2.47
CA THR A 136 -26.62 -11.87 -2.42
C THR A 136 -25.70 -10.69 -2.70
N LEU A 137 -24.74 -10.43 -1.80
CA LEU A 137 -23.76 -9.34 -1.91
C LEU A 137 -22.36 -9.95 -1.92
N GLY A 138 -21.58 -9.64 -2.96
CA GLY A 138 -20.19 -10.06 -3.08
C GLY A 138 -19.27 -9.15 -2.25
N VAL A 139 -18.44 -9.77 -1.42
CA VAL A 139 -17.58 -9.07 -0.46
C VAL A 139 -16.20 -9.71 -0.45
N TRP A 140 -15.14 -8.91 -0.47
CA TRP A 140 -13.78 -9.39 -0.23
C TRP A 140 -13.59 -9.71 1.25
N TYR A 141 -12.78 -10.75 1.49
CA TYR A 141 -12.37 -11.16 2.83
C TYR A 141 -10.89 -10.85 3.08
N GLY A 142 -10.36 -11.30 4.21
CA GLY A 142 -8.97 -11.04 4.60
C GLY A 142 -8.76 -9.65 5.19
N GLY A 143 -9.78 -9.12 5.89
CA GLY A 143 -9.79 -7.79 6.50
C GLY A 143 -10.44 -6.72 5.63
N ASN A 144 -10.78 -7.02 4.37
CA ASN A 144 -11.48 -6.08 3.48
C ASN A 144 -13.00 -6.07 3.71
N GLU A 145 -13.54 -7.07 4.40
CA GLU A 145 -14.95 -7.18 4.77
C GLU A 145 -15.39 -6.19 5.86
N TYR A 146 -14.48 -5.71 6.68
CA TYR A 146 -14.83 -4.94 7.87
C TYR A 146 -15.66 -3.66 7.58
N PRO A 147 -15.35 -2.83 6.61
CA PRO A 147 -16.20 -1.68 6.28
C PRO A 147 -17.61 -2.09 5.86
N PHE A 148 -17.74 -3.21 5.12
CA PHE A 148 -19.03 -3.77 4.72
C PHE A 148 -19.81 -4.27 5.94
N LEU A 149 -19.19 -5.06 6.81
CA LEU A 149 -19.84 -5.57 8.02
C LEU A 149 -20.35 -4.44 8.91
N ASN A 150 -19.52 -3.41 9.08
CA ASN A 150 -19.93 -2.23 9.82
C ASN A 150 -21.13 -1.51 9.18
N TRP A 151 -21.16 -1.43 7.84
CA TRP A 151 -22.30 -0.84 7.14
C TRP A 151 -23.57 -1.65 7.31
N MET A 152 -23.49 -2.98 7.18
CA MET A 152 -24.67 -3.86 7.42
C MET A 152 -25.18 -3.71 8.86
N ASN A 153 -24.31 -3.66 9.84
CA ASN A 153 -24.68 -3.40 11.23
C ASN A 153 -25.38 -2.04 11.40
N LYS A 154 -24.87 -0.98 10.77
CA LYS A 154 -25.51 0.35 10.78
C LYS A 154 -26.90 0.33 10.15
N LEU A 155 -27.14 -0.49 9.14
CA LEU A 155 -28.45 -0.69 8.51
C LEU A 155 -29.37 -1.61 9.31
N GLY A 156 -28.87 -2.26 10.37
CA GLY A 156 -29.62 -3.27 11.14
C GLY A 156 -29.80 -4.59 10.41
N LEU A 157 -28.95 -4.86 9.41
CA LEU A 157 -28.97 -6.10 8.62
C LEU A 157 -27.99 -7.13 9.19
N LYS A 158 -28.49 -8.33 9.44
CA LYS A 158 -27.67 -9.47 9.86
C LYS A 158 -27.10 -10.17 8.63
N THR A 159 -25.79 -10.36 8.62
CA THR A 159 -25.07 -10.96 7.47
C THR A 159 -25.22 -12.48 7.38
N ASP A 160 -25.78 -13.13 8.42
CA ASP A 160 -26.06 -14.56 8.48
C ASP A 160 -27.51 -14.93 8.11
N SER A 161 -28.45 -13.97 8.16
CA SER A 161 -29.87 -14.24 7.99
C SER A 161 -30.62 -13.26 7.08
N ASP A 162 -30.27 -11.96 7.09
CA ASP A 162 -30.97 -10.96 6.29
C ASP A 162 -30.41 -10.82 4.86
N ILE A 163 -29.15 -11.18 4.64
CA ILE A 163 -28.48 -11.14 3.34
C ILE A 163 -27.66 -12.40 3.14
N LYS A 164 -27.31 -12.70 1.88
CA LYS A 164 -26.34 -13.75 1.58
C LYS A 164 -25.00 -13.10 1.20
N VAL A 165 -23.96 -13.34 1.99
CA VAL A 165 -22.62 -12.86 1.66
C VAL A 165 -21.91 -13.89 0.78
N LEU A 166 -21.44 -13.46 -0.40
CA LEU A 166 -20.66 -14.25 -1.32
C LEU A 166 -19.19 -13.81 -1.23
N LYS A 167 -18.28 -14.74 -0.91
CA LYS A 167 -16.84 -14.45 -0.91
C LYS A 167 -16.40 -14.10 -2.35
N GLN A 168 -15.97 -12.87 -2.55
CA GLN A 168 -15.53 -12.33 -3.83
C GLN A 168 -14.02 -12.51 -4.00
N GLY A 169 -13.60 -12.95 -5.20
CA GLY A 169 -12.20 -12.90 -5.62
C GLY A 169 -11.82 -11.53 -6.21
N PHE A 170 -10.81 -11.49 -7.06
CA PHE A 170 -10.30 -10.24 -7.65
C PHE A 170 -10.98 -9.86 -8.97
N ASN A 171 -12.01 -10.61 -9.43
CA ASN A 171 -12.78 -10.34 -10.66
C ASN A 171 -14.23 -9.91 -10.35
N VAL A 172 -14.94 -9.52 -11.38
CA VAL A 172 -16.31 -9.02 -11.30
C VAL A 172 -17.37 -10.03 -11.79
N ASP A 173 -16.97 -11.27 -12.04
CA ASP A 173 -17.83 -12.35 -12.55
C ASP A 173 -19.09 -12.56 -11.74
N PRO A 174 -19.08 -12.52 -10.39
CA PRO A 174 -20.29 -12.67 -9.62
C PRO A 174 -21.39 -11.67 -9.98
N LEU A 175 -21.02 -10.43 -10.35
CA LEU A 175 -21.98 -9.44 -10.81
C LEU A 175 -22.38 -9.71 -12.26
N LEU A 176 -21.42 -10.03 -13.14
CA LEU A 176 -21.69 -10.24 -14.57
C LEU A 176 -22.63 -11.41 -14.80
N GLN A 177 -22.43 -12.49 -14.06
CA GLN A 177 -23.19 -13.75 -14.13
C GLN A 177 -24.45 -13.77 -13.24
N ASP A 178 -24.82 -12.63 -12.65
CA ASP A 178 -25.98 -12.49 -11.78
C ASP A 178 -25.98 -13.42 -10.53
N GLN A 179 -24.79 -13.86 -10.11
CA GLN A 179 -24.60 -14.64 -8.86
C GLN A 179 -24.73 -13.75 -7.62
N ALA A 180 -24.43 -12.45 -7.76
CA ALA A 180 -24.64 -11.43 -6.74
C ALA A 180 -25.40 -10.23 -7.33
N ALA A 181 -26.30 -9.67 -6.53
CA ALA A 181 -27.00 -8.43 -6.85
C ALA A 181 -26.06 -7.22 -6.88
N CYS A 182 -25.10 -7.22 -5.95
CA CYS A 182 -24.07 -6.21 -5.81
C CYS A 182 -22.73 -6.90 -5.50
N ILE A 183 -21.63 -6.22 -5.81
CA ILE A 183 -20.27 -6.64 -5.46
C ILE A 183 -19.46 -5.47 -4.92
N SER A 184 -18.47 -5.77 -4.09
CA SER A 184 -17.43 -4.80 -3.73
C SER A 184 -16.63 -4.40 -4.96
N THR A 185 -16.40 -3.10 -5.12
CA THR A 185 -15.59 -2.53 -6.21
C THR A 185 -14.80 -1.33 -5.69
N MET A 186 -13.63 -1.13 -6.27
CA MET A 186 -12.89 0.12 -6.09
C MET A 186 -13.18 1.08 -7.24
N ILE A 187 -13.30 2.37 -6.91
CA ILE A 187 -13.49 3.44 -7.91
C ILE A 187 -12.44 3.42 -9.01
N TYR A 188 -11.25 2.88 -8.71
CA TYR A 188 -10.13 2.86 -9.65
C TYR A 188 -9.97 1.53 -10.39
N ASN A 189 -10.62 0.42 -10.00
CA ASN A 189 -10.39 -0.90 -10.59
C ASN A 189 -11.68 -1.62 -11.01
N GLU A 190 -12.34 -2.37 -10.12
CA GLU A 190 -13.42 -3.31 -10.47
C GLU A 190 -14.63 -2.63 -11.09
N TYR A 191 -14.93 -1.39 -10.69
CA TYR A 191 -15.98 -0.61 -11.35
C TYR A 191 -15.76 -0.53 -12.87
N TRP A 192 -14.51 -0.28 -13.26
CA TRP A 192 -14.16 -0.19 -14.67
C TRP A 192 -14.11 -1.55 -15.36
N GLN A 193 -13.79 -2.63 -14.63
CA GLN A 193 -13.91 -3.99 -15.20
C GLN A 193 -15.37 -4.29 -15.55
N VAL A 194 -16.34 -3.88 -14.74
CA VAL A 194 -17.78 -4.02 -15.04
C VAL A 194 -18.17 -3.23 -16.29
N ILE A 195 -17.68 -2.00 -16.45
CA ILE A 195 -17.91 -1.17 -17.63
C ILE A 195 -17.26 -1.77 -18.88
N ASP A 196 -16.00 -2.22 -18.79
CA ASP A 196 -15.26 -2.84 -19.90
C ASP A 196 -15.89 -4.17 -20.35
N ALA A 197 -16.57 -4.88 -19.44
CA ALA A 197 -17.38 -6.06 -19.76
C ALA A 197 -18.70 -5.74 -20.47
N GLY A 198 -18.97 -4.46 -20.81
CA GLY A 198 -20.12 -4.01 -21.58
C GLY A 198 -21.37 -3.62 -20.77
N VAL A 199 -21.29 -3.61 -19.44
CA VAL A 199 -22.40 -3.11 -18.61
C VAL A 199 -22.40 -1.59 -18.68
N LYS A 200 -23.54 -1.01 -19.08
CA LYS A 200 -23.66 0.45 -19.22
C LYS A 200 -23.76 1.10 -17.84
N GLU A 201 -23.10 2.23 -17.65
CA GLU A 201 -23.13 2.97 -16.39
C GLU A 201 -24.58 3.28 -15.92
N LYS A 202 -25.49 3.63 -16.85
CA LYS A 202 -26.90 3.86 -16.55
C LYS A 202 -27.65 2.66 -15.97
N ASP A 203 -27.11 1.44 -16.14
CA ASP A 203 -27.70 0.18 -15.66
C ASP A 203 -27.10 -0.25 -14.30
N LEU A 204 -26.22 0.58 -13.74
CA LEU A 204 -25.59 0.39 -12.43
C LEU A 204 -26.14 1.36 -11.39
N VAL A 205 -26.12 0.91 -10.15
CA VAL A 205 -26.24 1.74 -8.93
C VAL A 205 -24.98 1.52 -8.12
N THR A 206 -24.32 2.59 -7.70
CA THR A 206 -23.10 2.54 -6.89
C THR A 206 -23.31 3.26 -5.57
N PHE A 207 -22.94 2.60 -4.49
CA PHE A 207 -22.97 3.16 -3.14
C PHE A 207 -21.52 3.37 -2.68
N PHE A 208 -21.16 4.63 -2.47
CA PHE A 208 -19.83 5.00 -1.98
C PHE A 208 -19.81 4.93 -0.45
N TYR A 209 -18.90 4.20 0.12
CA TYR A 209 -18.75 4.08 1.58
C TYR A 209 -18.52 5.44 2.25
N GLU A 210 -17.85 6.37 1.56
CA GLU A 210 -17.71 7.77 1.99
C GLU A 210 -19.09 8.45 2.20
N LYS A 211 -20.00 8.30 1.24
CA LYS A 211 -21.34 8.92 1.28
C LYS A 211 -22.25 8.26 2.29
N GLU A 212 -22.06 6.97 2.52
CA GLU A 212 -22.79 6.20 3.52
C GLU A 212 -22.30 6.45 4.96
N GLY A 213 -21.18 7.17 5.11
CA GLY A 213 -20.59 7.50 6.40
C GLY A 213 -20.03 6.30 7.14
N VAL A 214 -19.49 5.32 6.38
CA VAL A 214 -18.85 4.10 6.87
C VAL A 214 -17.47 3.88 6.25
N SER A 215 -16.93 4.92 5.63
CA SER A 215 -15.58 4.89 5.07
C SER A 215 -14.53 4.75 6.16
N THR A 216 -13.48 4.03 5.82
CA THR A 216 -12.29 3.82 6.65
C THR A 216 -11.05 4.13 5.84
N LEU A 217 -9.93 4.39 6.50
CA LEU A 217 -8.66 4.63 5.83
C LEU A 217 -8.12 3.34 5.20
N GLU A 218 -7.70 3.46 3.94
CA GLU A 218 -7.14 2.40 3.11
C GLU A 218 -5.63 2.61 2.94
N ASP A 219 -4.89 1.52 2.65
CA ASP A 219 -3.49 1.53 2.22
C ASP A 219 -2.54 2.39 3.08
N GLY A 220 -2.71 2.30 4.40
CA GLY A 220 -1.74 2.84 5.35
C GLY A 220 -0.48 1.97 5.43
N LEU A 221 0.63 2.58 5.84
CA LEU A 221 1.89 1.88 6.10
C LEU A 221 2.00 1.56 7.58
N TYR A 222 2.32 0.30 7.89
CA TYR A 222 2.39 -0.20 9.26
C TYR A 222 3.71 -0.90 9.53
N VAL A 223 4.21 -0.74 10.76
CA VAL A 223 5.38 -1.44 11.29
C VAL A 223 5.04 -2.05 12.64
N LEU A 224 5.90 -2.95 13.14
CA LEU A 224 5.77 -3.44 14.51
C LEU A 224 6.28 -2.40 15.52
N GLU A 225 5.50 -2.12 16.56
CA GLU A 225 5.80 -1.15 17.61
C GLU A 225 7.20 -1.32 18.25
N PRO A 226 7.67 -2.56 18.55
CA PRO A 226 9.01 -2.74 19.11
C PRO A 226 10.13 -2.17 18.23
N ASN A 227 9.98 -2.19 16.90
CA ASN A 227 10.98 -1.70 15.96
C ASN A 227 11.13 -0.17 16.03
N LEU A 228 10.10 0.56 16.47
CA LEU A 228 10.13 2.02 16.61
C LEU A 228 11.02 2.50 17.78
N LYS A 229 11.45 1.59 18.65
CA LYS A 229 12.42 1.88 19.71
C LYS A 229 13.86 1.97 19.19
N ASP A 230 14.11 1.44 18.00
CA ASP A 230 15.40 1.50 17.32
C ASP A 230 15.46 2.75 16.42
N ALA A 231 16.30 3.71 16.80
CA ALA A 231 16.48 4.95 16.03
C ALA A 231 17.04 4.69 14.62
N ALA A 232 17.85 3.64 14.42
CA ALA A 232 18.37 3.27 13.12
C ALA A 232 17.25 2.71 12.21
N PHE A 233 16.33 1.92 12.77
CA PHE A 233 15.14 1.47 12.06
C PHE A 233 14.27 2.64 11.63
N VAL A 234 13.97 3.58 12.55
CA VAL A 234 13.16 4.77 12.23
C VAL A 234 13.81 5.61 11.14
N ALA A 235 15.13 5.81 11.19
CA ALA A 235 15.87 6.55 10.16
C ALA A 235 15.80 5.83 8.79
N ARG A 236 15.98 4.50 8.75
CA ARG A 236 15.88 3.68 7.54
C ARG A 236 14.47 3.74 6.95
N MET A 237 13.44 3.60 7.78
CA MET A 237 12.04 3.75 7.33
C MET A 237 11.73 5.17 6.87
N GLY A 238 12.36 6.19 7.45
CA GLY A 238 12.27 7.58 6.99
C GLY A 238 12.83 7.74 5.57
N LYS A 239 14.01 7.18 5.28
CA LYS A 239 14.59 7.16 3.92
C LYS A 239 13.66 6.45 2.93
N PHE A 240 13.15 5.27 3.33
CA PHE A 240 12.20 4.49 2.53
C PHE A 240 10.94 5.30 2.22
N LEU A 241 10.32 5.88 3.23
CA LEU A 241 9.12 6.69 3.07
C LEU A 241 9.37 7.92 2.19
N LYS A 242 10.47 8.67 2.41
CA LYS A 242 10.84 9.82 1.56
C LYS A 242 10.93 9.44 0.08
N ALA A 243 11.58 8.33 -0.25
CA ALA A 243 11.70 7.82 -1.62
C ALA A 243 10.34 7.36 -2.17
N THR A 244 9.53 6.68 -1.35
CA THR A 244 8.17 6.24 -1.70
C THR A 244 7.26 7.44 -2.02
N LEU A 245 7.29 8.50 -1.21
CA LEU A 245 6.48 9.71 -1.42
C LEU A 245 6.89 10.45 -2.70
N LYS A 246 8.20 10.49 -3.05
CA LYS A 246 8.65 10.96 -4.37
C LYS A 246 8.09 10.10 -5.50
N GLY A 247 8.01 8.79 -5.31
CA GLY A 247 7.39 7.86 -6.25
C GLY A 247 5.91 8.15 -6.46
N TRP A 248 5.17 8.42 -5.39
CA TRP A 248 3.76 8.81 -5.45
C TRP A 248 3.56 10.15 -6.15
N ASP A 249 4.35 11.16 -5.84
CA ASP A 249 4.32 12.44 -6.55
C ASP A 249 4.57 12.27 -8.05
N ALA A 250 5.56 11.44 -8.41
CA ALA A 250 5.86 11.13 -9.81
C ALA A 250 4.71 10.38 -10.48
N ALA A 251 4.08 9.42 -9.79
CA ALA A 251 2.95 8.65 -10.32
C ALA A 251 1.71 9.51 -10.58
N VAL A 252 1.39 10.44 -9.67
CA VAL A 252 0.27 11.37 -9.84
C VAL A 252 0.50 12.32 -11.01
N LYS A 253 1.75 12.78 -11.22
CA LYS A 253 2.12 13.70 -12.30
C LYS A 253 2.23 13.02 -13.66
N ASP A 254 2.58 11.73 -13.68
CA ASP A 254 2.79 10.93 -14.88
C ASP A 254 2.05 9.57 -14.76
N PRO A 255 0.71 9.55 -14.91
CA PRO A 255 -0.08 8.32 -14.81
C PRO A 255 0.31 7.25 -15.85
N GLU A 256 0.83 7.66 -17.01
CA GLU A 256 1.29 6.71 -18.03
C GLU A 256 2.62 6.06 -17.65
N GLY A 257 3.59 6.84 -17.17
CA GLY A 257 4.84 6.31 -16.62
C GLY A 257 4.60 5.40 -15.42
N ALA A 258 3.65 5.76 -14.54
CA ALA A 258 3.23 4.93 -13.43
C ALA A 258 2.65 3.58 -13.90
N ALA A 259 1.77 3.61 -14.89
CA ALA A 259 1.22 2.39 -15.49
C ALA A 259 2.31 1.50 -16.11
N LYS A 260 3.30 2.08 -16.80
CA LYS A 260 4.45 1.34 -17.35
C LYS A 260 5.27 0.67 -16.24
N ALA A 261 5.53 1.38 -15.12
CA ALA A 261 6.26 0.83 -13.99
C ALA A 261 5.52 -0.34 -13.33
N VAL A 262 4.19 -0.24 -13.19
CA VAL A 262 3.35 -1.31 -12.66
C VAL A 262 3.34 -2.53 -13.57
N VAL A 263 3.12 -2.34 -14.89
CA VAL A 263 3.11 -3.45 -15.87
C VAL A 263 4.47 -4.15 -15.91
N ALA A 264 5.57 -3.41 -15.83
CA ALA A 264 6.92 -3.99 -15.78
C ALA A 264 7.18 -4.82 -14.51
N ALA A 265 6.50 -4.51 -13.41
CA ALA A 265 6.62 -5.23 -12.14
C ALA A 265 5.64 -6.42 -12.04
N ASP A 266 4.63 -6.50 -12.90
CA ASP A 266 3.66 -7.60 -12.91
C ASP A 266 4.22 -8.82 -13.64
N THR A 267 4.71 -9.79 -12.87
CA THR A 267 5.22 -11.06 -13.39
C THR A 267 4.14 -12.02 -13.88
N SER A 268 2.86 -11.75 -13.56
CA SER A 268 1.73 -12.58 -14.01
C SER A 268 1.33 -12.28 -15.45
N GLY A 269 1.71 -11.11 -15.98
CA GLY A 269 1.33 -10.64 -17.30
C GLY A 269 -0.16 -10.29 -17.45
N SER A 270 -0.88 -10.19 -16.33
CA SER A 270 -2.33 -9.91 -16.33
C SER A 270 -2.65 -8.41 -16.46
N SER A 271 -1.69 -7.54 -16.21
CA SER A 271 -1.85 -6.08 -16.26
C SER A 271 -1.72 -5.52 -17.67
N SER A 272 -2.65 -4.67 -18.08
CA SER A 272 -2.55 -3.92 -19.34
C SER A 272 -2.26 -2.44 -19.08
N LEU A 273 -1.44 -1.82 -19.94
CA LEU A 273 -1.08 -0.40 -19.83
C LEU A 273 -2.32 0.52 -19.78
N LYS A 274 -3.32 0.24 -20.63
CA LYS A 274 -4.58 1.00 -20.69
C LYS A 274 -5.32 0.96 -19.35
N VAL A 275 -5.43 -0.23 -18.77
CA VAL A 275 -6.14 -0.43 -17.50
C VAL A 275 -5.36 0.25 -16.37
N GLN A 276 -4.06 0.05 -16.28
CA GLN A 276 -3.24 0.62 -15.20
C GLN A 276 -3.15 2.16 -15.28
N LYS A 277 -3.14 2.75 -16.49
CA LYS A 277 -3.19 4.20 -16.65
C LYS A 277 -4.51 4.77 -16.10
N ARG A 278 -5.66 4.23 -16.53
CA ARG A 278 -6.98 4.63 -16.02
C ARG A 278 -7.08 4.44 -14.51
N GLN A 279 -6.53 3.34 -14.01
CA GLN A 279 -6.49 3.06 -12.59
C GLN A 279 -5.70 4.14 -11.85
N MET A 280 -4.51 4.53 -12.33
CA MET A 280 -3.70 5.58 -11.72
C MET A 280 -4.40 6.94 -11.72
N GLU A 281 -5.09 7.29 -12.80
CA GLU A 281 -5.88 8.54 -12.90
C GLU A 281 -6.99 8.63 -11.84
N ASN A 282 -7.53 7.48 -11.40
CA ASN A 282 -8.53 7.42 -10.34
C ASN A 282 -7.89 7.32 -8.95
N VAL A 283 -6.80 6.58 -8.79
CA VAL A 283 -6.00 6.54 -7.56
C VAL A 283 -5.51 7.92 -7.16
N ALA A 284 -5.07 8.74 -8.14
CA ALA A 284 -4.62 10.12 -7.89
C ALA A 284 -5.69 10.98 -7.17
N LYS A 285 -6.99 10.68 -7.36
CA LYS A 285 -8.09 11.40 -6.69
C LYS A 285 -8.24 11.06 -5.21
N LEU A 286 -7.65 9.93 -4.78
CA LEU A 286 -7.65 9.46 -3.39
C LEU A 286 -6.44 10.00 -2.61
N ILE A 287 -5.46 10.61 -3.31
CA ILE A 287 -4.23 11.17 -2.74
C ILE A 287 -4.34 12.70 -2.78
N SER A 288 -5.21 13.27 -1.95
CA SER A 288 -5.51 14.72 -1.97
C SER A 288 -4.32 15.59 -1.55
N ASN A 289 -3.35 15.03 -0.81
CA ASN A 289 -2.13 15.69 -0.36
C ASN A 289 -0.93 15.49 -1.30
N ALA A 290 -1.12 14.86 -2.49
CA ALA A 290 -0.05 14.72 -3.48
C ALA A 290 0.48 16.11 -3.92
N GLY A 291 1.80 16.23 -4.03
CA GLY A 291 2.47 17.49 -4.35
C GLY A 291 2.55 18.47 -3.19
N THR A 292 2.08 18.13 -2.00
CA THR A 292 2.17 18.95 -0.80
C THR A 292 3.23 18.41 0.18
N LYS A 293 3.60 19.23 1.18
CA LYS A 293 4.47 18.77 2.26
C LYS A 293 3.79 17.79 3.22
N LYS A 294 2.48 17.52 3.04
CA LYS A 294 1.68 16.64 3.90
C LYS A 294 1.38 15.27 3.28
N ILE A 295 1.85 14.99 2.08
CA ILE A 295 1.69 13.65 1.51
C ILE A 295 2.22 12.58 2.48
N GLY A 296 1.46 11.52 2.69
CA GLY A 296 1.81 10.46 3.63
C GLY A 296 1.59 10.80 5.10
N TYR A 297 1.16 12.02 5.44
CA TYR A 297 0.82 12.40 6.81
C TYR A 297 -0.54 11.81 7.21
N LEU A 298 -0.59 11.09 8.33
CA LEU A 298 -1.86 10.66 8.90
C LEU A 298 -2.49 11.81 9.69
N GLU A 299 -3.58 12.36 9.20
CA GLU A 299 -4.35 13.37 9.94
C GLU A 299 -5.05 12.70 11.15
N PRO A 300 -4.79 13.16 12.39
CA PRO A 300 -5.38 12.54 13.59
C PRO A 300 -6.90 12.45 13.54
N ALA A 301 -7.57 13.47 12.99
CA ALA A 301 -9.02 13.47 12.86
C ALA A 301 -9.54 12.39 11.87
N ALA A 302 -8.74 11.99 10.87
CA ALA A 302 -9.10 10.90 9.96
C ALA A 302 -8.92 9.54 10.63
N PHE A 303 -7.87 9.39 11.46
CA PHE A 303 -7.70 8.23 12.32
C PHE A 303 -8.90 8.08 13.27
N ASP A 304 -9.23 9.12 14.04
CA ASP A 304 -10.32 9.10 15.03
C ASP A 304 -11.66 8.75 14.37
N ARG A 305 -11.95 9.30 13.17
CA ARG A 305 -13.16 8.94 12.41
C ARG A 305 -13.19 7.46 12.05
N THR A 306 -12.09 6.92 11.57
CA THR A 306 -11.98 5.49 11.23
C THR A 306 -12.18 4.63 12.47
N ILE A 307 -11.50 4.94 13.58
CA ILE A 307 -11.65 4.19 14.84
C ILE A 307 -13.11 4.23 15.33
N LYS A 308 -13.77 5.40 15.26
CA LYS A 308 -15.18 5.51 15.60
C LYS A 308 -16.07 4.58 14.74
N VAL A 309 -15.78 4.50 13.43
CA VAL A 309 -16.51 3.56 12.54
C VAL A 309 -16.28 2.12 12.99
N LEU A 310 -15.05 1.73 13.33
CA LEU A 310 -14.71 0.36 13.74
C LEU A 310 -15.33 -0.05 15.08
N LEU A 311 -15.52 0.90 16.00
CA LEU A 311 -16.13 0.69 17.31
C LEU A 311 -17.67 0.60 17.27
N THR A 312 -18.31 1.07 16.17
CA THR A 312 -19.78 1.22 16.09
C THR A 312 -20.50 0.07 15.39
N GLY A 313 -19.89 -1.08 15.26
CA GLY A 313 -20.43 -2.25 14.55
C GLY A 313 -21.54 -3.04 15.27
N GLY A 314 -22.43 -2.38 16.01
CA GLY A 314 -23.57 -3.05 16.68
C GLY A 314 -23.12 -4.06 17.75
N SER A 315 -23.63 -5.30 17.71
CA SER A 315 -23.28 -6.35 18.67
C SER A 315 -21.91 -6.99 18.44
N ASP A 316 -21.34 -6.81 17.25
CA ASP A 316 -20.03 -7.37 16.88
C ASP A 316 -19.19 -6.33 16.11
N PRO A 317 -18.64 -5.32 16.80
CA PRO A 317 -17.79 -4.31 16.19
C PRO A 317 -16.45 -4.91 15.74
N VAL A 318 -15.80 -4.27 14.75
CA VAL A 318 -14.50 -4.70 14.23
C VAL A 318 -13.42 -4.69 15.32
N ILE A 319 -13.48 -3.70 16.20
CA ILE A 319 -12.67 -3.61 17.42
C ILE A 319 -13.56 -3.26 18.62
N LYS A 320 -13.24 -3.80 19.78
CA LYS A 320 -13.99 -3.61 21.04
C LYS A 320 -13.42 -2.50 21.92
N LYS A 321 -12.17 -2.11 21.65
CA LYS A 321 -11.46 -1.08 22.42
C LYS A 321 -10.84 -0.06 21.48
N ASP A 322 -10.88 1.21 21.89
CA ASP A 322 -10.12 2.24 21.22
C ASP A 322 -8.61 1.96 21.39
N PRO A 323 -7.86 1.78 20.28
CA PRO A 323 -6.42 1.51 20.34
C PRO A 323 -5.62 2.75 20.80
N GLY A 324 -6.24 3.91 20.82
CA GLY A 324 -5.64 5.17 21.22
C GLY A 324 -4.49 5.63 20.33
N LYS A 325 -3.77 6.65 20.80
CA LYS A 325 -2.63 7.25 20.07
C LYS A 325 -1.42 6.32 19.93
N ALA A 326 -1.38 5.20 20.65
CA ALA A 326 -0.33 4.20 20.49
C ALA A 326 -0.42 3.43 19.15
N ALA A 327 -1.55 3.51 18.45
CA ALA A 327 -1.76 2.82 17.19
C ALA A 327 -1.23 3.59 15.96
N TYR A 328 -0.72 4.80 16.12
CA TYR A 328 -0.04 5.54 15.07
C TYR A 328 1.10 6.42 15.63
N THR A 329 2.03 6.79 14.75
CA THR A 329 3.08 7.77 15.08
C THR A 329 3.50 8.52 13.81
N HIS A 330 3.92 9.77 13.97
CA HIS A 330 4.51 10.57 12.89
C HIS A 330 6.05 10.46 12.83
N ALA A 331 6.69 9.70 13.71
CA ALA A 331 8.16 9.65 13.83
C ALA A 331 8.85 9.27 12.49
N VAL A 332 8.31 8.30 11.76
CA VAL A 332 8.84 7.89 10.44
C VAL A 332 8.55 8.96 9.38
N TRP A 333 7.36 9.55 9.41
CA TRP A 333 7.01 10.64 8.49
C TRP A 333 7.87 11.88 8.74
N GLU A 334 8.13 12.26 9.99
CA GLU A 334 9.02 13.35 10.36
C GLU A 334 10.48 13.06 9.96
N ALA A 335 10.92 11.80 10.10
CA ALA A 335 12.25 11.39 9.61
C ALA A 335 12.36 11.51 8.09
N ALA A 336 11.26 11.27 7.35
CA ALA A 336 11.22 11.42 5.89
C ALA A 336 11.28 12.90 5.42
N GLN A 337 11.01 13.87 6.30
CA GLN A 337 11.10 15.30 5.97
C GLN A 337 12.54 15.87 6.11
N LYS A 338 13.43 15.15 6.76
CA LYS A 338 14.85 15.50 6.89
C LYS A 338 15.61 15.11 5.62
#